data_4a3ecfc6a5e4b0a399c071e262ac9b1f
#
_entry.id   4a3ecfc6a5e4b0a399c071e262ac9b1f
#
_cell.length_a   1.000
_cell.length_b   1.000
_cell.length_c   1.000
_cell.angle_alpha   90.00
_cell.angle_beta   90.00
_cell.angle_gamma   90.00
#
_symmetry.space_group_name_H-M   'P 1'
#
loop_
_entity.id
_entity.type
_entity.pdbx_description
1 polymer ?
#
loop_
_entity_poly.entity_id
_entity_poly.type
_entity_poly.pdbx_seq_one_letter_code
_entity_poly.pdbx_strand_id
1 'polypeptide(L)'
;KRNNKYITQIKIKGHAQFGEYGKDLVCAGVSAVATGICNTLAKKGFLEEKKCAIILKNGNIMIDVYENDEVMQVILETLVISLESFTEDYHQYIKITYEEE
;
A
#
# COMPACT_ATOMS: atom_id res chain seq x y z
N LYS A 1 4.84 0.87 8.33
CA LYS A 1 5.80 0.62 9.40
C LYS A 1 7.08 0.03 8.88
N ARG A 2 8.17 0.43 9.43
CA ARG A 2 9.49 -0.09 9.09
C ARG A 2 10.20 -0.60 10.33
N ASN A 3 11.04 -1.60 10.12
CA ASN A 3 12.01 -2.04 11.11
C ASN A 3 13.37 -1.92 10.43
N ASN A 4 14.20 -0.97 10.88
CA ASN A 4 15.43 -0.58 10.19
C ASN A 4 15.11 -0.11 8.77
N LYS A 5 15.58 -0.82 7.75
CA LYS A 5 15.36 -0.46 6.36
C LYS A 5 14.19 -1.22 5.72
N TYR A 6 13.59 -2.14 6.45
CA TYR A 6 12.59 -3.02 5.87
C TYR A 6 11.17 -2.58 6.24
N ILE A 7 10.29 -2.62 5.24
CA ILE A 7 8.87 -2.37 5.46
C ILE A 7 8.27 -3.61 6.10
N THR A 8 7.59 -3.43 7.23
CA THR A 8 6.95 -4.53 7.95
C THR A 8 5.44 -4.49 7.85
N GLN A 9 4.85 -3.32 7.56
CA GLN A 9 3.41 -3.21 7.43
C GLN A 9 3.06 -1.96 6.62
N ILE A 10 2.06 -2.12 5.75
CA ILE A 10 1.46 -1.00 5.02
C ILE A 10 -0.04 -1.06 5.28
N LYS A 11 -0.62 0.05 5.70
CA LYS A 11 -2.05 0.21 5.85
C LYS A 11 -2.52 1.33 4.94
N ILE A 12 -3.52 1.03 4.14
CA ILE A 12 -4.17 2.03 3.29
C ILE A 12 -5.61 2.11 3.71
N LYS A 13 -6.02 3.28 4.19
CA LYS A 13 -7.40 3.53 4.55
C LYS A 13 -7.97 4.45 3.49
N GLY A 14 -9.00 3.99 2.83
CA GLY A 14 -9.66 4.76 1.82
C GLY A 14 -11.15 4.68 1.99
N HIS A 15 -11.79 5.76 1.61
CA HIS A 15 -13.24 5.80 1.59
C HIS A 15 -13.68 6.11 0.17
N ALA A 16 -14.41 5.20 -0.42
CA ALA A 16 -15.11 5.49 -1.65
C ALA A 16 -16.23 6.44 -1.26
N GLN A 17 -15.93 7.71 -1.18
CA GLN A 17 -16.87 8.71 -0.74
C GLN A 17 -17.38 9.51 -1.91
N PHE A 18 -18.60 9.97 -1.80
CA PHE A 18 -19.11 11.00 -2.66
C PHE A 18 -18.39 12.27 -2.26
N GLY A 19 -17.23 12.48 -2.80
CA GLY A 19 -16.41 13.59 -2.44
C GLY A 19 -16.20 14.53 -3.61
N GLU A 20 -15.27 15.42 -3.41
CA GLU A 20 -14.84 16.32 -4.46
C GLU A 20 -14.24 15.50 -5.60
N TYR A 21 -14.31 16.03 -6.80
CA TYR A 21 -13.80 15.38 -8.00
C TYR A 21 -12.36 14.88 -7.86
N GLY A 22 -11.48 15.73 -7.31
CA GLY A 22 -10.08 15.34 -7.11
C GLY A 22 -9.90 14.20 -6.15
N LYS A 23 -10.73 14.13 -5.11
CA LYS A 23 -10.68 13.06 -4.12
C LYS A 23 -11.04 11.72 -4.72
N ASP A 24 -12.08 11.67 -5.54
CA ASP A 24 -12.50 10.43 -6.20
C ASP A 24 -11.42 9.94 -7.16
N LEU A 25 -10.79 10.85 -7.87
CA LEU A 25 -9.73 10.54 -8.81
C LEU A 25 -8.52 9.95 -8.07
N VAL A 26 -8.15 10.55 -6.94
CA VAL A 26 -7.05 10.06 -6.12
C VAL A 26 -7.36 8.68 -5.55
N CYS A 27 -8.57 8.48 -5.05
CA CYS A 27 -8.98 7.17 -4.52
C CYS A 27 -8.90 6.09 -5.60
N ALA A 28 -9.35 6.40 -6.81
CA ALA A 28 -9.27 5.47 -7.94
C ALA A 28 -7.82 5.13 -8.28
N GLY A 29 -6.95 6.14 -8.30
CA GLY A 29 -5.53 5.95 -8.58
C GLY A 29 -4.84 5.11 -7.53
N VAL A 30 -5.06 5.41 -6.26
CA VAL A 30 -4.49 4.66 -5.14
C VAL A 30 -4.98 3.22 -5.18
N SER A 31 -6.26 3.00 -5.44
CA SER A 31 -6.83 1.65 -5.52
C SER A 31 -6.21 0.85 -6.66
N ALA A 32 -6.00 1.47 -7.82
CA ALA A 32 -5.40 0.79 -8.96
C ALA A 32 -3.96 0.35 -8.65
N VAL A 33 -3.16 1.24 -8.06
CA VAL A 33 -1.78 0.93 -7.70
C VAL A 33 -1.74 -0.15 -6.63
N ALA A 34 -2.54 0.00 -5.58
CA ALA A 34 -2.57 -0.97 -4.48
C ALA A 34 -3.01 -2.35 -4.95
N THR A 35 -4.01 -2.41 -5.83
CA THR A 35 -4.47 -3.68 -6.39
C THR A 35 -3.37 -4.36 -7.19
N GLY A 36 -2.64 -3.60 -8.00
CA GLY A 36 -1.52 -4.14 -8.76
C GLY A 36 -0.43 -4.71 -7.87
N ILE A 37 -0.10 -4.00 -6.81
CA ILE A 37 0.90 -4.46 -5.84
C ILE A 37 0.44 -5.74 -5.13
N CYS A 38 -0.81 -5.78 -4.67
CA CYS A 38 -1.35 -6.98 -4.02
C CYS A 38 -1.35 -8.18 -4.96
N ASN A 39 -1.75 -7.97 -6.20
CA ASN A 39 -1.75 -9.04 -7.20
C ASN A 39 -0.32 -9.52 -7.49
N THR A 40 0.64 -8.61 -7.52
CA THR A 40 2.04 -8.98 -7.74
C THR A 40 2.55 -9.86 -6.60
N LEU A 41 2.26 -9.47 -5.35
CA LEU A 41 2.65 -10.28 -4.20
C LEU A 41 2.06 -11.67 -4.26
N ALA A 42 0.79 -11.77 -4.65
CA ALA A 42 0.12 -13.06 -4.77
C ALA A 42 0.73 -13.91 -5.88
N LYS A 43 0.95 -13.32 -7.05
CA LYS A 43 1.49 -14.04 -8.20
C LYS A 43 2.94 -14.47 -8.02
N LYS A 44 3.70 -13.75 -7.21
CA LYS A 44 5.07 -14.14 -6.88
C LYS A 44 5.14 -15.24 -5.83
N GLY A 45 4.01 -15.65 -5.28
CA GLY A 45 3.96 -16.73 -4.32
C GLY A 45 4.19 -16.32 -2.87
N PHE A 46 4.35 -15.03 -2.58
CA PHE A 46 4.64 -14.58 -1.22
C PHE A 46 3.51 -14.84 -0.24
N LEU A 47 2.27 -14.82 -0.70
CA LEU A 47 1.12 -15.15 0.16
C LEU A 47 1.09 -16.64 0.46
N GLU A 48 1.29 -17.46 -0.57
CA GLU A 48 1.28 -18.91 -0.43
C GLU A 48 2.42 -19.39 0.46
N GLU A 49 3.59 -18.76 0.35
CA GLU A 49 4.75 -19.07 1.18
C GLU A 49 4.65 -18.47 2.58
N LYS A 50 3.59 -17.73 2.86
CA LYS A 50 3.36 -17.09 4.16
C LYS A 50 4.42 -16.07 4.56
N LYS A 51 5.04 -15.44 3.57
CA LYS A 51 6.00 -14.36 3.83
C LYS A 51 5.29 -13.05 4.11
N CYS A 52 4.09 -12.89 3.59
CA CYS A 52 3.25 -11.75 3.89
C CYS A 52 1.79 -12.15 3.83
N ALA A 53 0.93 -11.30 4.37
CA ALA A 53 -0.52 -11.48 4.30
C ALA A 53 -1.15 -10.17 3.86
N ILE A 54 -2.26 -10.28 3.14
CA ILE A 54 -3.02 -9.12 2.68
C ILE A 54 -4.43 -9.24 3.23
N ILE A 55 -4.91 -8.19 3.87
CA ILE A 55 -6.26 -8.12 4.40
C ILE A 55 -6.99 -7.00 3.68
N LEU A 56 -8.10 -7.34 3.04
CA LEU A 56 -8.96 -6.38 2.36
C LEU A 56 -10.28 -6.35 3.09
N LYS A 57 -10.62 -5.21 3.67
CA LYS A 57 -11.86 -5.09 4.44
C LYS A 57 -12.40 -3.67 4.37
N ASN A 58 -13.64 -3.55 3.89
CA ASN A 58 -14.36 -2.26 3.90
C ASN A 58 -13.57 -1.11 3.28
N GLY A 59 -12.93 -1.36 2.14
CA GLY A 59 -12.15 -0.34 1.45
C GLY A 59 -10.77 -0.09 2.04
N ASN A 60 -10.41 -0.84 3.06
CA ASN A 60 -9.08 -0.74 3.67
C ASN A 60 -8.22 -1.92 3.21
N ILE A 61 -6.93 -1.64 3.04
CA ILE A 61 -5.95 -2.65 2.65
C ILE A 61 -4.87 -2.67 3.73
N MET A 62 -4.53 -3.86 4.19
CA MET A 62 -3.42 -4.02 5.10
C MET A 62 -2.51 -5.13 4.58
N ILE A 63 -1.23 -4.82 4.49
CA ILE A 63 -0.21 -5.78 4.10
C ILE A 63 0.72 -5.95 5.29
N ASP A 64 0.81 -7.17 5.81
CA ASP A 64 1.71 -7.51 6.90
C ASP A 64 2.83 -8.37 6.38
N VAL A 65 4.06 -8.05 6.74
CA VAL A 65 5.24 -8.81 6.35
C VAL A 65 5.66 -9.69 7.53
N TYR A 66 5.71 -10.99 7.30
CA TYR A 66 6.12 -11.96 8.31
C TYR A 66 7.56 -12.41 8.14
N GLU A 67 8.00 -12.55 6.90
CA GLU A 67 9.36 -12.96 6.60
C GLU A 67 9.91 -12.07 5.50
N ASN A 68 11.00 -11.38 5.78
CA ASN A 68 11.58 -10.45 4.83
C ASN A 68 12.09 -11.16 3.57
N ASP A 69 11.96 -10.47 2.43
CA ASP A 69 12.43 -10.93 1.13
C ASP A 69 12.78 -9.70 0.32
N GLU A 70 13.95 -9.70 -0.31
CA GLU A 70 14.44 -8.52 -1.02
C GLU A 70 13.54 -8.11 -2.19
N VAL A 71 13.04 -9.09 -2.94
CA VAL A 71 12.13 -8.80 -4.06
C VAL A 71 10.83 -8.21 -3.54
N MET A 72 10.30 -8.81 -2.48
CA MET A 72 9.09 -8.30 -1.86
C MET A 72 9.27 -6.86 -1.40
N GLN A 73 10.43 -6.54 -0.82
CA GLN A 73 10.70 -5.18 -0.35
C GLN A 73 10.73 -4.17 -1.51
N VAL A 74 11.26 -4.54 -2.67
CA VAL A 74 11.23 -3.68 -3.85
C VAL A 74 9.78 -3.42 -4.27
N ILE A 75 8.94 -4.45 -4.23
CA ILE A 75 7.52 -4.32 -4.58
C ILE A 75 6.82 -3.37 -3.59
N LEU A 76 7.07 -3.54 -2.30
CA LEU A 76 6.47 -2.70 -1.27
C LEU A 76 6.97 -1.25 -1.34
N GLU A 77 8.26 -1.06 -1.61
CA GLU A 77 8.81 0.28 -1.80
C GLU A 77 8.18 0.97 -3.02
N THR A 78 7.88 0.20 -4.07
CA THR A 78 7.20 0.74 -5.24
C THR A 78 5.82 1.29 -4.86
N LEU A 79 5.11 0.59 -4.00
CA LEU A 79 3.83 1.09 -3.50
C LEU A 79 4.01 2.38 -2.72
N VAL A 80 4.97 2.43 -1.81
CA VAL A 80 5.23 3.62 -0.99
C VAL A 80 5.60 4.81 -1.87
N ILE A 81 6.51 4.62 -2.82
CA ILE A 81 6.95 5.70 -3.71
C ILE A 81 5.80 6.17 -4.61
N SER A 82 4.96 5.25 -5.07
CA SER A 82 3.79 5.61 -5.87
C SER A 82 2.82 6.47 -5.06
N LEU A 83 2.61 6.12 -3.79
CA LEU A 83 1.73 6.92 -2.92
C LEU A 83 2.35 8.28 -2.61
N GLU A 84 3.65 8.33 -2.39
CA GLU A 84 4.36 9.61 -2.18
C GLU A 84 4.23 10.51 -3.40
N SER A 85 4.27 9.93 -4.60
CA SER A 85 4.10 10.68 -5.83
C SER A 85 2.72 11.31 -5.93
N PHE A 86 1.69 10.63 -5.44
CA PHE A 86 0.35 11.22 -5.37
C PHE A 86 0.31 12.43 -4.44
N THR A 87 1.08 12.43 -3.35
CA THR A 87 1.04 13.54 -2.40
C THR A 87 1.59 14.83 -2.98
N GLU A 88 2.44 14.76 -4.00
CA GLU A 88 3.00 15.96 -4.63
C GLU A 88 1.91 16.83 -5.24
N ASP A 89 0.92 16.22 -5.88
CA ASP A 89 -0.14 16.93 -6.55
C ASP A 89 -1.46 16.94 -5.78
N TYR A 90 -1.65 15.97 -4.87
CA TYR A 90 -2.93 15.76 -4.21
C TYR A 90 -2.80 15.67 -2.68
N HIS A 91 -1.87 16.41 -2.11
CA HIS A 91 -1.60 16.37 -0.66
C HIS A 91 -2.83 16.68 0.19
N GLN A 92 -3.82 17.37 -0.33
CA GLN A 92 -5.05 17.68 0.40
C GLN A 92 -5.99 16.47 0.54
N TYR A 93 -5.76 15.42 -0.26
CA TYR A 93 -6.62 14.24 -0.26
C TYR A 93 -5.92 12.99 0.26
N ILE A 94 -4.61 13.01 0.39
CA ILE A 94 -3.84 11.84 0.81
C ILE A 94 -2.79 12.25 1.83
N LYS A 95 -2.70 11.46 2.90
CA LYS A 95 -1.72 11.70 3.96
C LYS A 95 -0.96 10.40 4.23
N ILE A 96 0.35 10.51 4.29
CA ILE A 96 1.21 9.37 4.57
C ILE A 96 1.86 9.57 5.93
N THR A 97 1.76 8.55 6.77
CA THR A 97 2.36 8.55 8.09
C THR A 97 3.41 7.44 8.15
N TYR A 98 4.56 7.74 8.69
CA TYR A 98 5.66 6.79 8.81
C TYR A 98 5.86 6.42 10.27
N GLU A 99 5.97 5.12 10.55
CA GLU A 99 6.21 4.61 11.89
C GLU A 99 7.41 3.67 11.91
N GLU A 100 8.22 3.80 12.94
CA GLU A 100 9.32 2.87 13.20
C GLU A 100 8.90 1.88 14.27
N GLU A 101 9.35 0.66 14.12
CA GLU A 101 9.11 -0.37 15.14
C GLU A 101 10.29 -0.50 16.09
#